data_f6c012327c7b583e954ea467f365910c
#
_entry.id   f6c012327c7b583e954ea467f365910c
#
_cell.length_a   1.000
_cell.length_b   1.000
_cell.length_c   1.000
_cell.angle_alpha   90.00
_cell.angle_beta   90.00
_cell.angle_gamma   90.00
#
_symmetry.space_group_name_H-M   'P 1'
#
loop_
_entity.id
_entity.type
_entity.pdbx_description
1 polymer ?
#
loop_
_entity_poly.entity_id
_entity_poly.type
_entity_poly.pdbx_seq_one_letter_code
_entity_poly.pdbx_strand_id
1 'polypeptide(L)'
;MSNEKRQDMCDNEVHKWVHKRTLLPTLEREYDFYDIATITRAAPAKIYGFTDRGALTPGYRADIAVYDINPNDIDPSKQADEIEKGFNVADYTIKDGQILVKDKEIVKVKESQNIWVNVKGWEQNEQKVIDNIMPFFTQYYSVKWENYPVHDHYVSNPIVVDVDGK
;
A
#
# COMPACT_ATOMS: atom_id res chain seq x y z
N MET A 1 5.96 15.00 -1.99
CA MET A 1 5.46 15.98 -3.01
C MET A 1 5.49 17.34 -2.36
N SER A 2 6.22 18.31 -2.90
CA SER A 2 6.33 19.64 -2.32
C SER A 2 4.98 20.39 -2.31
N ASN A 3 4.86 21.41 -1.46
CA ASN A 3 3.64 22.23 -1.39
C ASN A 3 3.32 22.90 -2.73
N GLU A 4 4.35 23.35 -3.42
CA GLU A 4 4.26 23.94 -4.75
C GLU A 4 3.71 22.95 -5.79
N LYS A 5 4.24 21.71 -5.83
CA LYS A 5 3.72 20.65 -6.72
C LYS A 5 2.27 20.24 -6.38
N ARG A 6 1.90 20.23 -5.09
CA ARG A 6 0.49 19.98 -4.70
C ARG A 6 -0.44 21.06 -5.20
N GLN A 7 -0.02 22.32 -5.08
CA GLN A 7 -0.81 23.46 -5.55
C GLN A 7 -0.96 23.41 -7.08
N ASP A 8 0.14 23.21 -7.80
CA ASP A 8 0.14 23.10 -9.26
C ASP A 8 -0.77 21.97 -9.75
N MET A 9 -0.68 20.81 -9.14
CA MET A 9 -1.55 19.67 -9.45
C MET A 9 -3.04 19.99 -9.22
N CYS A 10 -3.35 20.64 -8.10
CA CYS A 10 -4.73 21.05 -7.81
C CYS A 10 -5.26 22.09 -8.80
N ASP A 11 -4.42 23.01 -9.25
CA ASP A 11 -4.83 24.09 -10.13
C ASP A 11 -4.95 23.63 -11.60
N ASN A 12 -4.08 22.73 -12.05
CA ASN A 12 -3.94 22.38 -13.45
C ASN A 12 -4.42 20.96 -13.83
N GLU A 13 -4.35 20.00 -12.91
CA GLU A 13 -4.61 18.58 -13.23
C GLU A 13 -5.90 18.05 -12.62
N VAL A 14 -6.32 18.60 -11.49
CA VAL A 14 -7.47 18.09 -10.75
C VAL A 14 -8.76 18.78 -11.19
N HIS A 15 -9.80 17.98 -11.45
CA HIS A 15 -11.09 18.53 -11.84
C HIS A 15 -11.68 19.48 -10.77
N LYS A 16 -12.27 20.59 -11.19
CA LYS A 16 -12.74 21.67 -10.32
C LYS A 16 -13.60 21.25 -9.13
N TRP A 17 -14.41 20.21 -9.25
CA TRP A 17 -15.21 19.76 -8.13
C TRP A 17 -14.41 18.96 -7.08
N VAL A 18 -13.36 18.26 -7.51
CA VAL A 18 -12.41 17.60 -6.61
C VAL A 18 -11.59 18.66 -5.87
N HIS A 19 -11.11 19.68 -6.59
CA HIS A 19 -10.39 20.80 -6.01
C HIS A 19 -11.15 21.45 -4.84
N LYS A 20 -12.48 21.64 -4.96
CA LYS A 20 -13.31 22.19 -3.87
C LYS A 20 -13.40 21.30 -2.62
N ARG A 21 -13.07 20.02 -2.70
CA ARG A 21 -13.20 19.04 -1.61
C ARG A 21 -11.88 18.50 -1.09
N THR A 22 -10.81 18.70 -1.83
CA THR A 22 -9.49 18.23 -1.43
C THR A 22 -8.88 19.12 -0.36
N LEU A 23 -8.21 18.49 0.61
CA LEU A 23 -7.41 19.19 1.61
C LEU A 23 -5.94 19.33 1.19
N LEU A 24 -5.56 18.83 0.01
CA LEU A 24 -4.16 18.84 -0.45
C LEU A 24 -3.49 20.23 -0.41
N PRO A 25 -4.16 21.32 -0.85
CA PRO A 25 -3.55 22.66 -0.80
C PRO A 25 -3.32 23.18 0.62
N THR A 26 -4.02 22.63 1.62
CA THR A 26 -3.94 23.10 3.02
C THR A 26 -2.92 22.32 3.85
N LEU A 27 -2.28 21.30 3.26
CA LEU A 27 -1.28 20.49 3.96
C LEU A 27 0.04 21.25 4.00
N GLU A 28 0.51 21.55 5.20
CA GLU A 28 1.77 22.27 5.46
C GLU A 28 2.96 21.34 5.73
N ARG A 29 2.70 20.03 5.80
CA ARG A 29 3.69 19.01 6.14
C ARG A 29 3.91 18.04 4.99
N GLU A 30 5.17 17.76 4.68
CA GLU A 30 5.58 16.66 3.82
C GLU A 30 5.69 15.35 4.62
N TYR A 31 5.58 14.21 3.93
CA TYR A 31 5.92 12.93 4.54
C TYR A 31 7.42 12.83 4.76
N ASP A 32 7.81 12.42 5.95
CA ASP A 32 9.18 11.98 6.22
C ASP A 32 9.38 10.51 5.83
N PHE A 33 10.62 10.01 5.96
CA PHE A 33 10.93 8.61 5.62
C PHE A 33 10.20 7.61 6.50
N TYR A 34 9.91 7.95 7.75
CA TYR A 34 9.13 7.11 8.65
C TYR A 34 7.67 7.03 8.19
N ASP A 35 7.08 8.16 7.79
CA ASP A 35 5.73 8.18 7.22
C ASP A 35 5.66 7.32 5.96
N ILE A 36 6.64 7.47 5.05
CA ILE A 36 6.70 6.68 3.81
C ILE A 36 6.77 5.18 4.14
N ALA A 37 7.67 4.77 5.03
CA ALA A 37 7.78 3.37 5.45
C ALA A 37 6.49 2.86 6.10
N THR A 38 5.86 3.67 6.94
CA THR A 38 4.61 3.33 7.61
C THR A 38 3.48 3.13 6.60
N ILE A 39 3.25 4.09 5.70
CA ILE A 39 2.14 4.06 4.73
C ILE A 39 2.33 2.94 3.71
N THR A 40 3.56 2.66 3.30
CA THR A 40 3.84 1.69 2.22
C THR A 40 4.11 0.28 2.72
N ARG A 41 4.38 0.05 4.01
CA ARG A 41 4.77 -1.24 4.57
C ARG A 41 3.97 -1.64 5.81
N ALA A 42 4.14 -0.91 6.92
CA ALA A 42 3.56 -1.29 8.21
C ALA A 42 2.03 -1.19 8.23
N ALA A 43 1.46 -0.10 7.70
CA ALA A 43 0.02 0.09 7.69
C ALA A 43 -0.71 -0.91 6.79
N PRO A 44 -0.28 -1.19 5.53
CA PRO A 44 -0.88 -2.24 4.73
C PRO A 44 -0.83 -3.62 5.40
N ALA A 45 0.31 -4.00 5.98
CA ALA A 45 0.43 -5.27 6.69
C ALA A 45 -0.58 -5.37 7.84
N LYS A 46 -0.72 -4.29 8.62
CA LYS A 46 -1.70 -4.21 9.72
C LYS A 46 -3.15 -4.24 9.23
N ILE A 47 -3.47 -3.53 8.13
CA ILE A 47 -4.82 -3.50 7.56
C ILE A 47 -5.25 -4.89 7.09
N TYR A 48 -4.33 -5.65 6.50
CA TYR A 48 -4.59 -7.03 6.06
C TYR A 48 -4.43 -8.07 7.18
N GLY A 49 -4.13 -7.66 8.42
CA GLY A 49 -4.00 -8.56 9.56
C GLY A 49 -2.73 -9.42 9.57
N PHE A 50 -1.73 -9.08 8.78
CA PHE A 50 -0.45 -9.80 8.79
C PHE A 50 0.34 -9.50 10.06
N THR A 51 0.82 -10.57 10.73
CA THR A 51 1.57 -10.49 11.98
C THR A 51 3.06 -10.79 11.82
N ASP A 52 3.49 -11.17 10.62
CA ASP A 52 4.83 -11.67 10.30
C ASP A 52 5.61 -10.80 9.31
N ARG A 53 5.09 -9.63 8.95
CA ARG A 53 5.68 -8.73 7.93
C ARG A 53 5.31 -7.26 8.15
N GLY A 54 5.90 -6.37 7.34
CA GLY A 54 5.64 -4.94 7.39
C GLY A 54 6.58 -4.16 8.29
N ALA A 55 7.48 -4.82 9.03
CA ALA A 55 8.51 -4.19 9.85
C ALA A 55 9.79 -5.05 9.87
N LEU A 56 10.92 -4.42 10.19
CA LEU A 56 12.20 -5.09 10.42
C LEU A 56 12.28 -5.51 11.89
N THR A 57 11.68 -6.65 12.19
CA THR A 57 11.59 -7.18 13.57
C THR A 57 12.10 -8.64 13.58
N PRO A 58 12.89 -9.07 14.58
CA PRO A 58 13.28 -10.46 14.72
C PRO A 58 12.05 -11.40 14.72
N GLY A 59 12.11 -12.44 13.90
CA GLY A 59 11.01 -13.39 13.74
C GLY A 59 10.05 -13.05 12.59
N TYR A 60 10.15 -11.85 12.00
CA TYR A 60 9.40 -11.50 10.80
C TYR A 60 10.06 -12.05 9.54
N ARG A 61 9.27 -12.14 8.47
CA ARG A 61 9.79 -12.53 7.15
C ARG A 61 10.81 -11.52 6.66
N ALA A 62 11.90 -12.03 6.12
CA ALA A 62 12.96 -11.19 5.54
C ALA A 62 12.56 -10.71 4.13
N ASP A 63 11.56 -9.84 4.06
CA ASP A 63 11.10 -9.13 2.88
C ASP A 63 11.62 -7.68 2.96
N ILE A 64 12.75 -7.38 2.35
CA ILE A 64 13.50 -6.14 2.55
C ILE A 64 13.82 -5.50 1.20
N ALA A 65 13.63 -4.20 1.09
CA ALA A 65 14.14 -3.38 0.00
C ALA A 65 15.16 -2.37 0.55
N VAL A 66 16.31 -2.27 -0.10
CA VAL A 66 17.38 -1.32 0.23
C VAL A 66 17.50 -0.32 -0.91
N TYR A 67 17.53 0.95 -0.57
CA TYR A 67 17.61 2.05 -1.53
C TYR A 67 18.86 2.89 -1.24
N ASP A 68 19.45 3.43 -2.30
CA ASP A 68 20.58 4.35 -2.20
C ASP A 68 20.08 5.76 -1.85
N ILE A 69 19.61 5.91 -0.63
CA ILE A 69 19.10 7.18 -0.09
C ILE A 69 19.45 7.28 1.39
N ASN A 70 20.13 8.35 1.78
CA ASN A 70 20.45 8.59 3.17
C ASN A 70 19.44 9.61 3.76
N PRO A 71 18.58 9.19 4.70
CA PRO A 71 17.59 10.08 5.31
C PRO A 71 18.19 11.29 6.04
N ASN A 72 19.46 11.22 6.45
CA ASN A 72 20.13 12.32 7.16
C ASN A 72 20.61 13.42 6.21
N ASP A 73 20.75 13.14 4.93
CA ASP A 73 21.27 14.07 3.92
C ASP A 73 20.16 14.74 3.10
N ILE A 74 18.91 14.34 3.30
CA ILE A 74 17.76 14.79 2.51
C ILE A 74 16.72 15.47 3.40
N ASP A 75 16.36 16.70 3.02
CA ASP A 75 15.22 17.41 3.57
C ASP A 75 13.96 17.09 2.73
N PRO A 76 13.01 16.28 3.24
CA PRO A 76 11.84 15.88 2.47
C PRO A 76 10.96 17.04 2.01
N SER A 77 11.02 18.16 2.71
CA SER A 77 10.23 19.37 2.37
C SER A 77 10.78 20.11 1.14
N LYS A 78 12.06 19.92 0.82
CA LYS A 78 12.74 20.66 -0.25
C LYS A 78 13.21 19.79 -1.41
N GLN A 79 13.47 18.51 -1.14
CA GLN A 79 14.16 17.58 -2.05
C GLN A 79 13.25 16.42 -2.46
N ALA A 80 11.98 16.70 -2.75
CA ALA A 80 11.01 15.67 -3.15
C ALA A 80 11.45 14.87 -4.39
N ASP A 81 12.11 15.53 -5.35
CA ASP A 81 12.58 14.88 -6.58
C ASP A 81 13.75 13.92 -6.33
N GLU A 82 14.59 14.21 -5.34
CA GLU A 82 15.67 13.31 -4.94
C GLU A 82 15.11 12.07 -4.22
N ILE A 83 14.08 12.25 -3.42
CA ILE A 83 13.35 11.13 -2.80
C ILE A 83 12.73 10.24 -3.87
N GLU A 84 12.04 10.81 -4.85
CA GLU A 84 11.43 10.07 -5.95
C GLU A 84 12.50 9.28 -6.73
N LYS A 85 13.61 9.89 -7.07
CA LYS A 85 14.75 9.21 -7.74
C LYS A 85 15.32 8.09 -6.89
N GLY A 86 15.52 8.34 -5.59
CA GLY A 86 16.09 7.35 -4.66
C GLY A 86 15.20 6.13 -4.49
N PHE A 87 13.88 6.27 -4.55
CA PHE A 87 12.94 5.16 -4.46
C PHE A 87 12.59 4.50 -5.79
N ASN A 88 13.05 5.03 -6.92
CA ASN A 88 12.70 4.52 -8.26
C ASN A 88 13.19 3.09 -8.48
N VAL A 89 14.42 2.78 -8.05
CA VAL A 89 15.00 1.43 -8.18
C VAL A 89 15.69 1.05 -6.87
N ALA A 90 15.35 -0.11 -6.31
CA ALA A 90 16.04 -0.64 -5.13
C ALA A 90 17.42 -1.20 -5.52
N ASP A 91 18.44 -0.92 -4.71
CA ASP A 91 19.76 -1.54 -4.84
C ASP A 91 19.70 -3.03 -4.53
N TYR A 92 18.95 -3.38 -3.48
CA TYR A 92 18.68 -4.77 -3.13
C TYR A 92 17.19 -4.97 -2.89
N THR A 93 16.69 -6.10 -3.41
CA THR A 93 15.38 -6.63 -3.02
C THR A 93 15.58 -8.04 -2.51
N ILE A 94 15.19 -8.27 -1.27
CA ILE A 94 15.26 -9.54 -0.58
C ILE A 94 13.84 -10.02 -0.33
N LYS A 95 13.56 -11.26 -0.69
CA LYS A 95 12.26 -11.91 -0.49
C LYS A 95 12.45 -13.25 0.22
N ASP A 96 11.83 -13.41 1.38
CA ASP A 96 12.01 -14.60 2.23
C ASP A 96 13.52 -14.93 2.47
N GLY A 97 14.34 -13.91 2.69
CA GLY A 97 15.78 -14.06 2.90
C GLY A 97 16.61 -14.33 1.64
N GLN A 98 16.00 -14.40 0.45
CA GLN A 98 16.69 -14.59 -0.81
C GLN A 98 16.86 -13.27 -1.56
N ILE A 99 18.06 -12.98 -2.01
CA ILE A 99 18.35 -11.80 -2.83
C ILE A 99 17.78 -12.03 -4.24
N LEU A 100 16.86 -11.19 -4.67
CA LEU A 100 16.27 -11.19 -6.02
C LEU A 100 16.83 -10.07 -6.88
N VAL A 101 17.13 -8.91 -6.29
CA VAL A 101 17.80 -7.77 -6.93
C VAL A 101 19.07 -7.49 -6.16
N LYS A 102 20.15 -7.25 -6.87
CA LYS A 102 21.45 -6.84 -6.34
C LYS A 102 22.06 -5.80 -7.27
N ASP A 103 22.55 -4.71 -6.71
CA ASP A 103 23.17 -3.61 -7.46
C ASP A 103 22.25 -3.10 -8.59
N LYS A 104 20.93 -2.98 -8.30
CA LYS A 104 19.86 -2.55 -9.22
C LYS A 104 19.52 -3.54 -10.35
N GLU A 105 20.14 -4.73 -10.36
CA GLU A 105 19.90 -5.75 -11.37
C GLU A 105 19.20 -6.98 -10.82
N ILE A 106 18.31 -7.58 -11.63
CA ILE A 106 17.61 -8.80 -11.25
C ILE A 106 18.60 -9.97 -11.35
N VAL A 107 18.98 -10.56 -10.22
CA VAL A 107 19.88 -11.71 -10.15
C VAL A 107 19.15 -13.03 -9.97
N LYS A 108 17.89 -12.98 -9.53
CA LYS A 108 17.05 -14.18 -9.35
C LYS A 108 15.58 -13.84 -9.55
N VAL A 109 14.85 -14.73 -10.17
CA VAL A 109 13.38 -14.69 -10.24
C VAL A 109 12.82 -15.74 -9.29
N LYS A 110 11.79 -15.37 -8.54
CA LYS A 110 11.05 -16.26 -7.65
C LYS A 110 9.59 -16.28 -8.10
N GLU A 111 8.99 -17.46 -8.16
CA GLU A 111 7.56 -17.56 -8.38
C GLU A 111 6.80 -16.85 -7.26
N SER A 112 5.85 -16.03 -7.64
CA SER A 112 4.96 -15.36 -6.70
C SER A 112 3.84 -16.31 -6.27
N GLN A 113 3.36 -16.12 -5.05
CA GLN A 113 2.19 -16.80 -4.54
C GLN A 113 1.11 -15.77 -4.19
N ASN A 114 -0.12 -16.09 -4.53
CA ASN A 114 -1.25 -15.32 -4.07
C ASN A 114 -1.47 -15.54 -2.56
N ILE A 115 -1.80 -14.50 -1.83
CA ILE A 115 -2.18 -14.60 -0.43
C ILE A 115 -3.67 -14.33 -0.35
N TRP A 116 -4.39 -15.30 0.18
CA TRP A 116 -5.81 -15.17 0.50
C TRP A 116 -5.96 -14.92 2.00
N VAL A 117 -6.49 -13.78 2.35
CA VAL A 117 -6.77 -13.44 3.75
C VAL A 117 -8.16 -13.97 4.10
N ASN A 118 -8.20 -14.91 5.02
CA ASN A 118 -9.44 -15.45 5.56
C ASN A 118 -9.75 -14.77 6.91
N VAL A 119 -10.76 -13.91 6.93
CA VAL A 119 -11.14 -13.16 8.13
C VAL A 119 -12.08 -14.01 8.97
N LYS A 120 -11.62 -14.47 10.13
CA LYS A 120 -12.45 -15.24 11.07
C LYS A 120 -13.36 -14.32 11.89
N GLY A 121 -14.55 -14.77 12.15
CA GLY A 121 -15.57 -14.00 12.89
C GLY A 121 -16.25 -12.92 12.04
N TRP A 122 -15.99 -12.91 10.73
CA TRP A 122 -16.64 -12.02 9.77
C TRP A 122 -18.15 -12.28 9.69
N GLU A 123 -18.57 -13.55 9.75
CA GLU A 123 -19.94 -13.99 9.56
C GLU A 123 -20.94 -13.29 10.50
N GLN A 124 -20.49 -12.95 11.71
CA GLN A 124 -21.32 -12.23 12.68
C GLN A 124 -21.57 -10.77 12.31
N ASN A 125 -20.70 -10.19 11.48
CA ASN A 125 -20.75 -8.78 11.10
C ASN A 125 -21.11 -8.58 9.63
N GLU A 126 -21.16 -9.64 8.83
CA GLU A 126 -21.35 -9.56 7.37
C GLU A 126 -22.60 -8.76 7.01
N GLN A 127 -23.73 -9.11 7.57
CA GLN A 127 -25.01 -8.44 7.28
C GLN A 127 -24.94 -6.94 7.64
N LYS A 128 -24.36 -6.61 8.80
CA LYS A 128 -24.21 -5.20 9.23
C LYS A 128 -23.36 -4.39 8.28
N VAL A 129 -22.28 -4.98 7.74
CA VAL A 129 -21.42 -4.29 6.78
C VAL A 129 -22.14 -4.13 5.43
N ILE A 130 -22.82 -5.18 4.96
CA ILE A 130 -23.62 -5.12 3.74
C ILE A 130 -24.69 -4.03 3.86
N ASP A 131 -25.44 -3.99 4.95
CA ASP A 131 -26.49 -2.99 5.17
C ASP A 131 -25.94 -1.55 5.17
N ASN A 132 -24.73 -1.36 5.68
CA ASN A 132 -24.08 -0.04 5.68
C ASN A 132 -23.53 0.37 4.28
N ILE A 133 -23.09 -0.58 3.48
CA ILE A 133 -22.47 -0.32 2.17
C ILE A 133 -23.51 -0.23 1.06
N MET A 134 -24.53 -1.08 1.07
CA MET A 134 -25.48 -1.22 -0.03
C MET A 134 -26.20 0.07 -0.43
N PRO A 135 -26.62 0.96 0.48
CA PRO A 135 -27.24 2.22 0.09
C PRO A 135 -26.34 3.10 -0.78
N PHE A 136 -25.03 3.12 -0.45
CA PHE A 136 -24.04 3.87 -1.22
C PHE A 136 -23.68 3.13 -2.51
N PHE A 137 -23.50 1.82 -2.43
CA PHE A 137 -23.18 0.98 -3.58
C PHE A 137 -24.23 1.11 -4.67
N THR A 138 -25.52 0.92 -4.36
CA THR A 138 -26.62 1.02 -5.34
C THR A 138 -26.81 2.42 -5.89
N GLN A 139 -26.39 3.46 -5.15
CA GLN A 139 -26.49 4.85 -5.62
C GLN A 139 -25.41 5.20 -6.65
N TYR A 140 -24.19 4.66 -6.50
CA TYR A 140 -23.02 5.11 -7.27
C TYR A 140 -22.52 4.10 -8.30
N TYR A 141 -22.91 2.82 -8.19
CA TYR A 141 -22.43 1.77 -9.08
C TYR A 141 -23.55 1.16 -9.92
N SER A 142 -23.27 0.96 -11.20
CA SER A 142 -24.20 0.34 -12.13
C SER A 142 -24.10 -1.19 -12.19
N VAL A 143 -23.10 -1.77 -11.50
CA VAL A 143 -22.85 -3.22 -11.42
C VAL A 143 -23.53 -3.78 -10.18
N LYS A 144 -24.03 -5.01 -10.26
CA LYS A 144 -24.61 -5.67 -9.10
C LYS A 144 -23.53 -6.15 -8.12
N TRP A 145 -23.85 -6.14 -6.84
CA TRP A 145 -22.94 -6.62 -5.77
C TRP A 145 -22.49 -8.07 -6.02
N GLU A 146 -23.39 -8.92 -6.47
CA GLU A 146 -23.14 -10.34 -6.75
C GLU A 146 -22.11 -10.57 -7.88
N ASN A 147 -21.75 -9.52 -8.62
CA ASN A 147 -20.71 -9.61 -9.66
C ASN A 147 -19.28 -9.43 -9.12
N TYR A 148 -19.12 -9.12 -7.83
CA TYR A 148 -17.80 -8.88 -7.21
C TYR A 148 -17.14 -10.08 -6.54
N PRO A 149 -17.82 -11.20 -6.21
CA PRO A 149 -17.13 -12.34 -5.62
C PRO A 149 -15.99 -12.83 -6.53
N VAL A 150 -14.82 -12.99 -5.93
CA VAL A 150 -13.70 -13.64 -6.62
C VAL A 150 -13.87 -15.13 -6.49
N HIS A 151 -14.11 -15.81 -7.62
CA HIS A 151 -14.25 -17.26 -7.63
C HIS A 151 -12.90 -17.95 -7.41
N ASP A 152 -12.88 -19.08 -6.73
CA ASP A 152 -11.68 -19.85 -6.38
C ASP A 152 -10.80 -20.19 -7.59
N HIS A 153 -11.40 -20.37 -8.76
CA HIS A 153 -10.67 -20.68 -10.00
C HIS A 153 -9.85 -19.50 -10.57
N TYR A 154 -10.07 -18.28 -10.09
CA TYR A 154 -9.25 -17.11 -10.46
C TYR A 154 -7.95 -17.01 -9.66
N VAL A 155 -7.87 -17.72 -8.55
CA VAL A 155 -6.70 -17.67 -7.65
C VAL A 155 -6.15 -19.08 -7.52
N SER A 156 -5.08 -19.40 -8.27
CA SER A 156 -4.46 -20.72 -8.21
C SER A 156 -3.61 -20.86 -6.95
N ASN A 157 -3.82 -21.93 -6.18
CA ASN A 157 -3.01 -22.35 -5.04
C ASN A 157 -2.63 -21.20 -4.09
N PRO A 158 -3.59 -20.44 -3.51
CA PRO A 158 -3.27 -19.35 -2.62
C PRO A 158 -2.69 -19.88 -1.30
N ILE A 159 -1.81 -19.08 -0.70
CA ILE A 159 -1.49 -19.24 0.71
C ILE A 159 -2.66 -18.62 1.49
N VAL A 160 -3.36 -19.44 2.27
CA VAL A 160 -4.44 -18.93 3.12
C VAL A 160 -3.85 -18.47 4.45
N VAL A 161 -4.10 -17.21 4.79
CA VAL A 161 -3.71 -16.61 6.08
C VAL A 161 -4.97 -16.27 6.85
N ASP A 162 -5.17 -16.95 7.97
CA ASP A 162 -6.27 -16.66 8.88
C ASP A 162 -5.96 -15.41 9.71
N VAL A 163 -6.90 -14.47 9.76
CA VAL A 163 -6.81 -13.27 10.59
C VAL A 163 -8.08 -13.10 11.41
N ASP A 164 -7.96 -12.55 12.61
CA ASP A 164 -9.13 -12.29 13.45
C ASP A 164 -9.79 -10.98 13.04
N GLY A 165 -11.05 -11.02 12.68
CA GLY A 165 -11.90 -9.85 12.42
C GLY A 165 -12.38 -9.21 13.73
N LYS A 166 -11.49 -8.49 14.42
CA LYS A 166 -11.84 -7.75 15.66
C LYS A 166 -12.11 -6.29 15.37
#